data_0e5fa9806d4ea952a2a5b3a7f12a1c2d
#
_entry.id   0e5fa9806d4ea952a2a5b3a7f12a1c2d
#
_cell.length_a   1.000
_cell.length_b   1.000
_cell.length_c   1.000
_cell.angle_alpha   90.00
_cell.angle_beta   90.00
_cell.angle_gamma   90.00
#
_symmetry.space_group_name_H-M   'P 1'
#
loop_
_entity.id
_entity.type
_entity.pdbx_description
1 polymer ?
#
loop_
_entity_poly.entity_id
_entity_poly.type
_entity_poly.pdbx_seq_one_letter_code
_entity_poly.pdbx_strand_id
1 'polypeptide(L)'
;ATLCVLGAGGGILEATTLITALADKYKQTQTPRNLSIISPTGLGDRADRGISPLAQEGLVKWALCGHWGQSPRISELAEQNKIIAYNYPQGVLTQTLRAAAAHQPGIISDIGIGTFVDPRQQGGKLNEVTKEDLIKLVEFDNKEYLYYKAIAPDIAFIRATTCDSEGYATFEDEVMYLDALVIAQAVHNNGGIVMMQVQKMVKKATLHPKSVRIPGYLVDIVVVDPDQSQLYGGA
;
A
#
# COMPACT_ATOMS: atom_id res chain seq x y z
N ALA A 1 -11.28 -5.51 -6.83
CA ALA A 1 -10.87 -5.16 -5.46
C ALA A 1 -9.58 -4.33 -5.50
N THR A 2 -9.43 -3.44 -4.53
CA THR A 2 -8.25 -2.59 -4.34
C THR A 2 -7.43 -3.13 -3.18
N LEU A 3 -6.22 -3.56 -3.47
CA LEU A 3 -5.24 -4.06 -2.50
C LEU A 3 -4.27 -2.95 -2.12
N CYS A 4 -4.18 -2.63 -0.84
CA CYS A 4 -3.15 -1.75 -0.30
C CYS A 4 -2.02 -2.60 0.32
N VAL A 5 -0.79 -2.36 -0.12
CA VAL A 5 0.37 -3.14 0.32
C VAL A 5 1.31 -2.25 1.12
N LEU A 6 1.59 -2.67 2.36
CA LEU A 6 2.59 -2.03 3.22
C LEU A 6 4.00 -2.42 2.78
N GLY A 7 4.94 -1.51 2.93
CA GLY A 7 6.37 -1.76 2.80
C GLY A 7 7.15 -0.53 2.36
N ALA A 8 8.46 -0.68 2.30
CA ALA A 8 9.38 0.32 1.78
C ALA A 8 10.54 -0.35 1.03
N GLY A 9 11.34 0.46 0.33
CA GLY A 9 12.47 -0.04 -0.46
C GLY A 9 13.45 -0.89 0.35
N GLY A 10 14.01 -1.91 -0.29
CA GLY A 10 14.90 -2.87 0.34
C GLY A 10 14.17 -3.99 1.13
N GLY A 11 12.87 -4.17 0.93
CA GLY A 11 12.09 -5.23 1.57
C GLY A 11 11.61 -4.91 2.99
N ILE A 12 11.74 -3.66 3.41
CA ILE A 12 11.30 -3.24 4.74
C ILE A 12 9.78 -3.40 4.87
N LEU A 13 9.31 -4.11 5.90
CA LEU A 13 7.90 -4.34 6.21
C LEU A 13 7.07 -4.95 5.06
N GLU A 14 7.69 -5.60 4.10
CA GLU A 14 6.97 -6.28 3.03
C GLU A 14 6.37 -7.60 3.51
N ALA A 15 5.07 -7.78 3.35
CA ALA A 15 4.36 -9.03 3.61
C ALA A 15 4.63 -10.02 2.46
N THR A 16 5.88 -10.45 2.32
CA THR A 16 6.39 -11.20 1.16
C THR A 16 5.63 -12.50 0.92
N THR A 17 5.28 -13.23 2.00
CA THR A 17 4.53 -14.48 1.92
C THR A 17 3.13 -14.26 1.35
N LEU A 18 2.43 -13.21 1.77
CA LEU A 18 1.12 -12.85 1.22
C LEU A 18 1.20 -12.43 -0.25
N ILE A 19 2.20 -11.62 -0.61
CA ILE A 19 2.42 -11.16 -1.98
C ILE A 19 2.73 -12.34 -2.90
N THR A 20 3.64 -13.23 -2.48
CA THR A 20 4.02 -14.43 -3.25
C THR A 20 2.85 -15.39 -3.40
N ALA A 21 2.10 -15.64 -2.32
CA ALA A 21 0.94 -16.52 -2.36
C ALA A 21 -0.13 -16.01 -3.35
N LEU A 22 -0.37 -14.69 -3.39
CA LEU A 22 -1.29 -14.09 -4.37
C LEU A 22 -0.77 -14.26 -5.80
N ALA A 23 0.51 -14.02 -6.04
CA ALA A 23 1.14 -14.14 -7.34
C ALA A 23 1.08 -15.60 -7.85
N ASP A 24 1.38 -16.57 -6.98
CA ASP A 24 1.37 -17.99 -7.32
C ASP A 24 -0.06 -18.52 -7.51
N LYS A 25 -1.00 -18.08 -6.68
CA LYS A 25 -2.41 -18.38 -6.89
C LYS A 25 -2.87 -17.95 -8.26
N TYR A 26 -2.51 -16.74 -8.68
CA TYR A 26 -2.87 -16.25 -10.01
C TYR A 26 -2.23 -17.07 -11.12
N LYS A 27 -0.95 -17.44 -11.04
CA LYS A 27 -0.28 -18.31 -12.01
C LYS A 27 -1.02 -19.65 -12.20
N GLN A 28 -1.48 -20.23 -11.09
CA GLN A 28 -2.14 -21.54 -11.09
C GLN A 28 -3.59 -21.50 -11.59
N THR A 29 -4.34 -20.46 -11.22
CA THR A 29 -5.81 -20.43 -11.40
C THR A 29 -6.31 -19.32 -12.31
N GLN A 30 -5.45 -18.37 -12.70
CA GLN A 30 -5.81 -17.15 -13.42
C GLN A 30 -6.85 -16.30 -12.67
N THR A 31 -6.92 -16.45 -11.33
CA THR A 31 -7.78 -15.68 -10.43
C THR A 31 -7.03 -15.34 -9.13
N PRO A 32 -7.32 -14.16 -8.51
CA PRO A 32 -8.23 -13.09 -8.93
C PRO A 32 -7.73 -12.35 -10.17
N ARG A 33 -8.59 -11.52 -10.78
CA ARG A 33 -8.22 -10.71 -11.97
C ARG A 33 -8.52 -9.24 -11.72
N ASN A 34 -7.81 -8.39 -12.47
CA ASN A 34 -8.10 -6.96 -12.55
C ASN A 34 -8.05 -6.24 -11.19
N LEU A 35 -7.08 -6.57 -10.36
CA LEU A 35 -6.86 -5.88 -9.09
C LEU A 35 -6.38 -4.43 -9.32
N SER A 36 -6.77 -3.57 -8.41
CA SER A 36 -6.14 -2.27 -8.22
C SER A 36 -5.13 -2.38 -7.08
N ILE A 37 -3.96 -1.75 -7.22
CA ILE A 37 -2.91 -1.75 -6.19
C ILE A 37 -2.67 -0.33 -5.69
N ILE A 38 -2.61 -0.15 -4.38
CA ILE A 38 -2.12 1.06 -3.72
C ILE A 38 -0.85 0.71 -2.94
N SER A 39 0.23 1.47 -3.18
CA SER A 39 1.49 1.36 -2.44
C SER A 39 1.93 2.76 -2.01
N PRO A 40 1.80 3.13 -0.73
CA PRO A 40 2.13 4.48 -0.26
C PRO A 40 3.59 4.86 -0.48
N THR A 41 4.48 3.89 -0.43
CA THR A 41 5.92 4.05 -0.61
C THR A 41 6.40 3.28 -1.85
N GLY A 42 7.71 3.17 -2.04
CA GLY A 42 8.29 2.27 -3.04
C GLY A 42 8.59 0.92 -2.41
N LEU A 43 7.87 -0.12 -2.82
CA LEU A 43 8.15 -1.51 -2.43
C LEU A 43 9.15 -2.15 -3.38
N GLY A 44 9.99 -3.03 -2.84
CA GLY A 44 10.90 -3.86 -3.64
C GLY A 44 12.36 -3.52 -3.48
N ASP A 45 13.17 -4.22 -4.24
CA ASP A 45 14.64 -4.22 -4.21
C ASP A 45 15.28 -3.80 -5.54
N ARG A 46 14.50 -3.19 -6.42
CA ARG A 46 14.84 -2.87 -7.82
C ARG A 46 15.01 -4.11 -8.71
N ALA A 47 14.50 -5.24 -8.29
CA ALA A 47 14.50 -6.51 -9.00
C ALA A 47 13.14 -7.21 -8.87
N ASP A 48 13.09 -8.33 -8.16
CA ASP A 48 11.96 -9.24 -8.15
C ASP A 48 11.06 -9.15 -6.90
N ARG A 49 11.43 -8.35 -5.91
CA ARG A 49 10.68 -8.20 -4.64
C ARG A 49 9.62 -7.10 -4.73
N GLY A 50 8.99 -6.83 -3.58
CA GLY A 50 7.91 -5.87 -3.47
C GLY A 50 6.66 -6.32 -4.20
N ILE A 51 6.10 -5.45 -5.02
CA ILE A 51 4.94 -5.77 -5.86
C ILE A 51 5.32 -6.31 -7.25
N SER A 52 6.62 -6.48 -7.55
CA SER A 52 7.09 -7.09 -8.81
C SER A 52 6.47 -8.46 -9.10
N PRO A 53 6.29 -9.39 -8.13
CA PRO A 53 5.62 -10.68 -8.38
C PRO A 53 4.18 -10.56 -8.86
N LEU A 54 3.50 -9.44 -8.54
CA LEU A 54 2.13 -9.17 -8.96
C LEU A 54 2.04 -8.61 -10.40
N ALA A 55 3.17 -8.29 -11.02
CA ALA A 55 3.24 -7.77 -12.39
C ALA A 55 2.95 -8.88 -13.42
N GLN A 56 1.76 -9.47 -13.32
CA GLN A 56 1.27 -10.51 -14.23
C GLN A 56 0.09 -9.96 -15.02
N GLU A 57 0.11 -10.17 -16.34
CA GLU A 57 -0.93 -9.68 -17.22
C GLU A 57 -2.30 -10.27 -16.86
N GLY A 58 -3.28 -9.39 -16.64
CA GLY A 58 -4.62 -9.75 -16.19
C GLY A 58 -4.78 -9.85 -14.66
N LEU A 59 -3.72 -9.92 -13.86
CA LEU A 59 -3.81 -9.83 -12.40
C LEU A 59 -4.06 -8.37 -11.97
N VAL A 60 -3.23 -7.46 -12.42
CA VAL A 60 -3.32 -6.02 -12.10
C VAL A 60 -3.86 -5.27 -13.30
N LYS A 61 -4.79 -4.34 -13.07
CA LYS A 61 -5.31 -3.40 -14.08
C LYS A 61 -5.03 -1.94 -13.77
N TRP A 62 -4.73 -1.61 -12.52
CA TRP A 62 -4.61 -0.24 -12.03
C TRP A 62 -3.63 -0.18 -10.85
N ALA A 63 -2.80 0.84 -10.79
CA ALA A 63 -1.91 1.05 -9.66
C ALA A 63 -1.73 2.54 -9.34
N LEU A 64 -1.71 2.86 -8.03
CA LEU A 64 -1.36 4.16 -7.47
C LEU A 64 -0.22 3.97 -6.48
N CYS A 65 0.96 4.45 -6.84
CA CYS A 65 2.15 4.29 -6.02
C CYS A 65 2.77 5.64 -5.64
N GLY A 66 3.36 5.69 -4.47
CA GLY A 66 4.18 6.84 -4.06
C GLY A 66 5.56 6.84 -4.70
N HIS A 67 6.05 5.67 -5.12
CA HIS A 67 7.32 5.51 -5.83
C HIS A 67 7.30 4.20 -6.63
N TRP A 68 7.75 4.24 -7.90
CA TRP A 68 7.69 3.11 -8.83
C TRP A 68 9.01 2.35 -9.00
N GLY A 69 10.13 3.03 -8.88
CA GLY A 69 11.45 2.52 -9.27
C GLY A 69 11.99 1.34 -8.44
N GLN A 70 11.34 0.95 -7.35
CA GLN A 70 11.74 -0.21 -6.55
C GLN A 70 11.16 -1.54 -7.06
N SER A 71 10.09 -1.49 -7.86
CA SER A 71 9.41 -2.65 -8.44
C SER A 71 9.38 -2.54 -9.97
N PRO A 72 10.49 -2.84 -10.67
CA PRO A 72 10.62 -2.57 -12.11
C PRO A 72 9.59 -3.31 -12.96
N ARG A 73 9.19 -4.53 -12.60
CA ARG A 73 8.23 -5.30 -13.39
C ARG A 73 6.84 -4.67 -13.44
N ILE A 74 6.37 -4.04 -12.35
CA ILE A 74 5.10 -3.32 -12.37
C ILE A 74 5.23 -2.00 -13.15
N SER A 75 6.40 -1.37 -13.11
CA SER A 75 6.72 -0.19 -13.92
C SER A 75 6.70 -0.51 -15.42
N GLU A 76 7.23 -1.66 -15.83
CA GLU A 76 7.17 -2.12 -17.22
C GLU A 76 5.74 -2.29 -17.74
N LEU A 77 4.81 -2.81 -16.93
CA LEU A 77 3.39 -2.87 -17.31
C LEU A 77 2.79 -1.48 -17.52
N ALA A 78 3.18 -0.51 -16.70
CA ALA A 78 2.74 0.87 -16.87
C ALA A 78 3.34 1.51 -18.14
N GLU A 79 4.64 1.36 -18.38
CA GLU A 79 5.33 1.86 -19.59
C GLU A 79 4.78 1.26 -20.89
N GLN A 80 4.37 -0.02 -20.83
CA GLN A 80 3.74 -0.72 -21.95
C GLN A 80 2.24 -0.41 -22.12
N ASN A 81 1.68 0.53 -21.35
CA ASN A 81 0.25 0.87 -21.36
C ASN A 81 -0.68 -0.33 -21.03
N LYS A 82 -0.20 -1.34 -20.32
CA LYS A 82 -0.98 -2.53 -19.94
C LYS A 82 -1.81 -2.33 -18.69
N ILE A 83 -1.48 -1.34 -17.87
CA ILE A 83 -2.20 -0.97 -16.66
C ILE A 83 -2.41 0.53 -16.59
N ILE A 84 -3.47 0.97 -15.92
CA ILE A 84 -3.67 2.37 -15.53
C ILE A 84 -2.70 2.68 -14.38
N ALA A 85 -1.93 3.76 -14.48
CA ALA A 85 -0.84 4.03 -13.56
C ALA A 85 -0.81 5.49 -13.09
N TYR A 86 -0.80 5.66 -11.76
CA TYR A 86 -0.73 6.97 -11.10
C TYR A 86 0.43 7.05 -10.13
N ASN A 87 0.95 8.26 -9.95
CA ASN A 87 1.85 8.58 -8.86
C ASN A 87 1.31 9.75 -8.02
N TYR A 88 1.27 9.55 -6.71
CA TYR A 88 1.11 10.63 -5.74
C TYR A 88 2.43 10.86 -5.00
N PRO A 89 2.69 12.07 -4.46
CA PRO A 89 3.76 12.23 -3.47
C PRO A 89 3.51 11.30 -2.28
N GLN A 90 4.55 10.62 -1.79
CA GLN A 90 4.40 9.58 -0.76
C GLN A 90 3.64 10.05 0.49
N GLY A 91 4.04 11.21 1.04
CA GLY A 91 3.36 11.78 2.21
C GLY A 91 1.90 12.16 1.93
N VAL A 92 1.59 12.61 0.72
CA VAL A 92 0.21 12.88 0.28
C VAL A 92 -0.59 11.58 0.22
N LEU A 93 -0.02 10.51 -0.34
CA LEU A 93 -0.70 9.21 -0.43
C LEU A 93 -1.02 8.65 0.96
N THR A 94 -0.09 8.75 1.92
CA THR A 94 -0.36 8.43 3.33
C THR A 94 -1.51 9.25 3.90
N GLN A 95 -1.57 10.56 3.63
CA GLN A 95 -2.66 11.40 4.10
C GLN A 95 -4.00 11.05 3.43
N THR A 96 -4.00 10.66 2.16
CA THR A 96 -5.24 10.18 1.51
C THR A 96 -5.76 8.88 2.10
N LEU A 97 -4.89 7.98 2.58
CA LEU A 97 -5.31 6.78 3.33
C LEU A 97 -5.92 7.16 4.69
N ARG A 98 -5.38 8.17 5.39
CA ARG A 98 -6.01 8.71 6.62
C ARG A 98 -7.38 9.31 6.33
N ALA A 99 -7.50 10.03 5.23
CA ALA A 99 -8.78 10.58 4.76
C ALA A 99 -9.78 9.45 4.46
N ALA A 100 -9.35 8.38 3.78
CA ALA A 100 -10.18 7.20 3.51
C ALA A 100 -10.65 6.52 4.81
N ALA A 101 -9.75 6.37 5.81
CA ALA A 101 -10.10 5.84 7.13
C ALA A 101 -11.15 6.69 7.87
N ALA A 102 -11.19 7.99 7.61
CA ALA A 102 -12.15 8.95 8.17
C ALA A 102 -13.37 9.20 7.27
N HIS A 103 -13.56 8.42 6.20
CA HIS A 103 -14.60 8.62 5.18
C HIS A 103 -14.59 10.01 4.53
N GLN A 104 -13.42 10.64 4.48
CA GLN A 104 -13.25 11.91 3.77
C GLN A 104 -12.96 11.66 2.29
N PRO A 105 -13.44 12.54 1.38
CA PRO A 105 -13.30 12.32 -0.06
C PRO A 105 -11.86 12.50 -0.56
N GLY A 106 -11.00 13.13 0.22
CA GLY A 106 -9.61 13.42 -0.14
C GLY A 106 -8.97 14.44 0.78
N ILE A 107 -7.81 14.92 0.37
CA ILE A 107 -7.08 15.96 1.08
C ILE A 107 -6.77 17.15 0.17
N ILE A 108 -6.52 18.28 0.78
CA ILE A 108 -6.07 19.52 0.12
C ILE A 108 -4.66 19.83 0.61
N SER A 109 -3.73 20.08 -0.32
CA SER A 109 -2.33 20.36 -0.02
C SER A 109 -1.71 21.21 -1.13
N ASP A 110 -0.71 22.01 -0.80
CA ASP A 110 0.12 22.73 -1.79
C ASP A 110 1.31 21.87 -2.29
N ILE A 111 1.52 20.69 -1.70
CA ILE A 111 2.55 19.74 -2.16
C ILE A 111 2.22 19.27 -3.58
N GLY A 112 3.18 19.44 -4.48
CA GLY A 112 3.06 18.99 -5.87
C GLY A 112 2.68 20.07 -6.87
N ILE A 113 2.30 21.29 -6.44
CA ILE A 113 2.05 22.41 -7.34
C ILE A 113 3.29 22.66 -8.23
N GLY A 114 3.06 22.78 -9.55
CA GLY A 114 4.11 23.00 -10.55
C GLY A 114 4.95 21.76 -10.89
N THR A 115 4.71 20.62 -10.24
CA THR A 115 5.35 19.34 -10.59
C THR A 115 4.48 18.49 -11.52
N PHE A 116 4.96 17.31 -11.90
CA PHE A 116 4.19 16.39 -12.78
C PHE A 116 2.84 15.94 -12.20
N VAL A 117 2.63 16.04 -10.89
CA VAL A 117 1.31 15.73 -10.28
C VAL A 117 0.32 16.89 -10.38
N ASP A 118 0.77 18.10 -10.70
CA ASP A 118 -0.11 19.23 -10.96
C ASP A 118 -1.00 18.93 -12.18
N PRO A 119 -2.35 19.11 -12.11
CA PRO A 119 -3.25 18.88 -13.23
C PRO A 119 -2.92 19.68 -14.49
N ARG A 120 -2.27 20.83 -14.34
CA ARG A 120 -1.78 21.66 -15.47
C ARG A 120 -0.61 21.03 -16.21
N GLN A 121 0.03 20.03 -15.62
CA GLN A 121 1.09 19.23 -16.22
C GLN A 121 0.54 17.84 -16.62
N GLN A 122 0.73 16.83 -15.79
CA GLN A 122 0.30 15.44 -16.07
C GLN A 122 -0.80 14.96 -15.10
N GLY A 123 -1.03 15.66 -13.97
CA GLY A 123 -2.01 15.26 -12.97
C GLY A 123 -1.70 13.90 -12.30
N GLY A 124 -0.42 13.56 -12.18
CA GLY A 124 0.04 12.29 -11.61
C GLY A 124 -0.20 11.07 -12.49
N LYS A 125 -0.67 11.24 -13.73
CA LYS A 125 -0.86 10.17 -14.72
C LYS A 125 0.47 9.79 -15.35
N LEU A 126 0.81 8.50 -15.39
CA LEU A 126 2.13 8.02 -15.82
C LEU A 126 2.16 7.48 -17.26
N ASN A 127 0.99 7.28 -17.88
CA ASN A 127 0.93 6.72 -19.22
C ASN A 127 -0.35 7.15 -19.97
N GLU A 128 -0.41 6.80 -21.26
CA GLU A 128 -1.48 7.25 -22.15
C GLU A 128 -2.85 6.63 -21.87
N VAL A 129 -2.91 5.44 -21.28
CA VAL A 129 -4.19 4.77 -20.95
C VAL A 129 -4.80 5.30 -19.66
N THR A 130 -4.05 6.06 -18.86
CA THR A 130 -4.51 6.69 -17.63
C THR A 130 -5.23 7.99 -17.95
N LYS A 131 -6.56 8.02 -17.83
CA LYS A 131 -7.39 9.16 -18.26
C LYS A 131 -8.11 9.92 -17.13
N GLU A 132 -8.59 9.21 -16.09
CA GLU A 132 -9.33 9.82 -14.99
C GLU A 132 -8.47 10.84 -14.22
N ASP A 133 -9.06 12.00 -13.88
CA ASP A 133 -8.40 13.00 -13.06
C ASP A 133 -8.66 12.72 -11.57
N LEU A 134 -7.63 12.25 -10.89
CA LEU A 134 -7.65 12.01 -9.43
C LEU A 134 -7.17 13.22 -8.63
N ILE A 135 -6.53 14.18 -9.31
CA ILE A 135 -5.98 15.41 -8.71
C ILE A 135 -6.66 16.59 -9.37
N LYS A 136 -7.09 17.57 -8.58
CA LYS A 136 -7.74 18.78 -9.06
C LYS A 136 -7.08 20.02 -8.48
N LEU A 137 -6.95 21.07 -9.27
CA LEU A 137 -6.60 22.39 -8.76
C LEU A 137 -7.82 22.98 -8.04
N VAL A 138 -7.63 23.51 -6.87
CA VAL A 138 -8.65 24.19 -6.05
C VAL A 138 -8.07 25.46 -5.47
N GLU A 139 -8.93 26.43 -5.18
CA GLU A 139 -8.53 27.71 -4.59
C GLU A 139 -9.24 27.94 -3.26
N PHE A 140 -8.50 28.36 -2.26
CA PHE A 140 -9.01 28.83 -0.96
C PHE A 140 -8.27 30.09 -0.55
N ASP A 141 -8.99 31.11 -0.15
CA ASP A 141 -8.44 32.38 0.33
C ASP A 141 -7.42 33.02 -0.65
N ASN A 142 -7.72 32.97 -1.96
CA ASN A 142 -6.86 33.46 -3.04
C ASN A 142 -5.50 32.71 -3.13
N LYS A 143 -5.41 31.49 -2.61
CA LYS A 143 -4.24 30.62 -2.74
C LYS A 143 -4.63 29.31 -3.43
N GLU A 144 -3.82 28.90 -4.39
CA GLU A 144 -3.98 27.61 -5.09
C GLU A 144 -3.51 26.45 -4.24
N TYR A 145 -4.24 25.34 -4.32
CA TYR A 145 -3.94 24.04 -3.73
C TYR A 145 -4.28 22.92 -4.70
N LEU A 146 -3.79 21.73 -4.43
CA LEU A 146 -4.19 20.50 -5.08
C LEU A 146 -5.13 19.72 -4.16
N TYR A 147 -6.28 19.33 -4.68
CA TYR A 147 -7.13 18.32 -4.07
C TYR A 147 -6.71 16.94 -4.58
N TYR A 148 -6.36 16.03 -3.69
CA TYR A 148 -6.03 14.65 -3.97
C TYR A 148 -7.17 13.74 -3.52
N LYS A 149 -7.77 13.02 -4.48
CA LYS A 149 -8.87 12.08 -4.21
C LYS A 149 -8.37 10.94 -3.33
N ALA A 150 -9.07 10.64 -2.22
CA ALA A 150 -8.84 9.44 -1.43
C ALA A 150 -9.49 8.25 -2.12
N ILE A 151 -8.81 7.10 -2.06
CA ILE A 151 -9.31 5.84 -2.57
C ILE A 151 -9.28 4.85 -1.42
N ALA A 152 -10.45 4.37 -1.00
CA ALA A 152 -10.58 3.39 0.06
C ALA A 152 -10.14 2.01 -0.47
N PRO A 153 -9.15 1.36 0.15
CA PRO A 153 -8.78 0.00 -0.24
C PRO A 153 -9.74 -1.03 0.36
N ASP A 154 -9.94 -2.14 -0.37
CA ASP A 154 -10.76 -3.27 0.06
C ASP A 154 -9.98 -4.30 0.88
N ILE A 155 -8.67 -4.41 0.62
CA ILE A 155 -7.79 -5.41 1.22
C ILE A 155 -6.48 -4.73 1.64
N ALA A 156 -5.97 -5.10 2.82
CA ALA A 156 -4.63 -4.73 3.28
C ALA A 156 -3.73 -5.94 3.35
N PHE A 157 -2.50 -5.83 2.82
CA PHE A 157 -1.38 -6.67 3.19
C PHE A 157 -0.44 -5.87 4.06
N ILE A 158 -0.41 -6.19 5.36
CA ILE A 158 0.47 -5.58 6.34
C ILE A 158 1.38 -6.63 6.98
N ARG A 159 2.45 -6.18 7.60
CA ARG A 159 3.43 -7.02 8.29
C ARG A 159 3.73 -6.47 9.67
N ALA A 160 3.95 -7.38 10.63
CA ALA A 160 4.40 -7.09 11.98
C ALA A 160 5.35 -8.21 12.47
N THR A 161 5.92 -8.08 13.68
CA THR A 161 6.79 -9.12 14.24
C THR A 161 5.97 -10.16 14.98
N THR A 162 5.27 -9.76 16.02
CA THR A 162 4.52 -10.66 16.92
C THR A 162 3.04 -10.26 16.94
N CYS A 163 2.19 -11.27 16.94
CA CYS A 163 0.74 -11.09 17.09
C CYS A 163 0.23 -12.00 18.21
N ASP A 164 -0.75 -11.55 19.01
CA ASP A 164 -1.47 -12.44 19.90
C ASP A 164 -2.70 -13.07 19.20
N SER A 165 -3.36 -14.00 19.88
CA SER A 165 -4.50 -14.72 19.32
C SER A 165 -5.76 -13.87 19.09
N GLU A 166 -5.76 -12.59 19.47
CA GLU A 166 -6.82 -11.62 19.20
C GLU A 166 -6.44 -10.57 18.15
N GLY A 167 -5.27 -10.73 17.49
CA GLY A 167 -4.84 -9.84 16.43
C GLY A 167 -4.04 -8.62 16.89
N TYR A 168 -3.79 -8.44 18.19
CA TYR A 168 -2.93 -7.34 18.67
C TYR A 168 -1.49 -7.59 18.28
N ALA A 169 -0.84 -6.62 17.62
CA ALA A 169 0.47 -6.82 17.05
C ALA A 169 1.53 -5.79 17.47
N THR A 170 2.75 -6.27 17.56
CA THR A 170 3.96 -5.51 17.89
C THR A 170 5.01 -5.63 16.78
N PHE A 171 6.01 -4.72 16.78
CA PHE A 171 6.99 -4.55 15.70
C PHE A 171 8.42 -4.55 16.25
N GLU A 172 8.69 -5.33 17.28
CA GLU A 172 9.95 -5.29 18.02
C GLU A 172 11.18 -5.59 17.18
N ASP A 173 11.04 -6.44 16.14
CA ASP A 173 12.12 -6.82 15.24
C ASP A 173 12.04 -6.10 13.88
N GLU A 174 11.06 -5.20 13.70
CA GLU A 174 10.93 -4.39 12.49
C GLU A 174 11.62 -3.05 12.66
N VAL A 175 12.30 -2.58 11.61
CA VAL A 175 13.08 -1.33 11.65
C VAL A 175 12.20 -0.08 11.83
N MET A 176 10.92 -0.14 11.49
CA MET A 176 9.97 0.95 11.57
C MET A 176 8.52 0.44 11.54
N TYR A 177 7.55 1.35 11.63
CA TYR A 177 6.11 1.01 11.58
C TYR A 177 5.48 1.40 10.25
N LEU A 178 6.03 2.37 9.54
CA LEU A 178 5.47 2.99 8.33
C LEU A 178 3.97 3.30 8.51
N ASP A 179 3.18 3.01 7.49
CA ASP A 179 1.74 3.28 7.43
C ASP A 179 0.88 2.09 7.88
N ALA A 180 1.44 1.10 8.61
CA ALA A 180 0.74 -0.13 8.98
C ALA A 180 -0.62 0.13 9.64
N LEU A 181 -0.65 0.99 10.66
CA LEU A 181 -1.90 1.35 11.34
C LEU A 181 -2.87 2.10 10.43
N VAL A 182 -2.36 3.03 9.63
CA VAL A 182 -3.19 3.85 8.72
C VAL A 182 -3.83 2.99 7.66
N ILE A 183 -3.10 2.04 7.07
CA ILE A 183 -3.60 1.10 6.07
C ILE A 183 -4.66 0.20 6.70
N ALA A 184 -4.39 -0.37 7.89
CA ALA A 184 -5.36 -1.21 8.60
C ALA A 184 -6.67 -0.44 8.89
N GLN A 185 -6.58 0.80 9.37
CA GLN A 185 -7.76 1.65 9.60
C GLN A 185 -8.51 1.99 8.32
N ALA A 186 -7.78 2.32 7.23
CA ALA A 186 -8.42 2.65 5.96
C ALA A 186 -9.22 1.47 5.41
N VAL A 187 -8.69 0.26 5.48
CA VAL A 187 -9.37 -0.95 5.02
C VAL A 187 -10.52 -1.32 5.94
N HIS A 188 -10.27 -1.44 7.25
CA HIS A 188 -11.27 -1.86 8.22
C HIS A 188 -12.49 -0.93 8.25
N ASN A 189 -12.28 0.39 8.31
CA ASN A 189 -13.36 1.37 8.40
C ASN A 189 -14.22 1.42 7.11
N ASN A 190 -13.70 0.94 5.99
CA ASN A 190 -14.44 0.83 4.75
C ASN A 190 -15.00 -0.59 4.49
N GLY A 191 -15.02 -1.45 5.52
CA GLY A 191 -15.61 -2.79 5.45
C GLY A 191 -14.77 -3.80 4.68
N GLY A 192 -13.48 -3.54 4.52
CA GLY A 192 -12.52 -4.43 3.84
C GLY A 192 -11.90 -5.46 4.78
N ILE A 193 -10.91 -6.19 4.28
CA ILE A 193 -10.22 -7.30 4.96
C ILE A 193 -8.76 -6.93 5.21
N VAL A 194 -8.34 -6.95 6.46
CA VAL A 194 -6.94 -6.74 6.85
C VAL A 194 -6.25 -8.08 7.08
N MET A 195 -5.31 -8.39 6.21
CA MET A 195 -4.44 -9.58 6.29
C MET A 195 -3.06 -9.16 6.79
N MET A 196 -2.64 -9.76 7.90
CA MET A 196 -1.37 -9.45 8.55
C MET A 196 -0.45 -10.66 8.56
N GLN A 197 0.75 -10.51 8.01
CA GLN A 197 1.84 -11.46 8.12
C GLN A 197 2.65 -11.16 9.37
N VAL A 198 2.98 -12.19 10.17
CA VAL A 198 3.78 -12.06 11.37
C VAL A 198 4.81 -13.20 11.48
N GLN A 199 5.91 -12.97 12.17
CA GLN A 199 6.91 -14.01 12.42
C GLN A 199 6.43 -15.04 13.46
N LYS A 200 5.71 -14.56 14.49
CA LYS A 200 5.30 -15.46 15.59
C LYS A 200 3.96 -15.04 16.20
N MET A 201 3.26 -16.03 16.74
CA MET A 201 2.07 -15.81 17.55
C MET A 201 2.34 -16.12 19.03
N VAL A 202 1.71 -15.34 19.91
CA VAL A 202 1.75 -15.53 21.36
C VAL A 202 0.34 -15.66 21.94
N LYS A 203 0.25 -16.04 23.23
CA LYS A 203 -1.02 -16.13 23.92
C LYS A 203 -1.66 -14.75 24.09
N LYS A 204 -3.00 -14.73 24.12
CA LYS A 204 -3.80 -13.55 24.44
C LYS A 204 -3.26 -12.82 25.67
N ALA A 205 -3.23 -11.47 25.58
CA ALA A 205 -2.88 -10.56 26.66
C ALA A 205 -1.47 -10.73 27.25
N THR A 206 -0.52 -11.30 26.49
CA THR A 206 0.90 -11.38 26.91
C THR A 206 1.76 -10.24 26.36
N LEU A 207 1.27 -9.50 25.37
CA LEU A 207 1.99 -8.35 24.81
C LEU A 207 1.87 -7.15 25.74
N HIS A 208 2.96 -6.39 25.87
CA HIS A 208 2.92 -5.16 26.67
C HIS A 208 2.05 -4.11 25.92
N PRO A 209 1.01 -3.53 26.56
CA PRO A 209 0.05 -2.67 25.88
C PRO A 209 0.66 -1.49 25.11
N LYS A 210 1.71 -0.87 25.66
CA LYS A 210 2.41 0.25 25.00
C LYS A 210 3.24 -0.16 23.78
N SER A 211 3.54 -1.45 23.62
CA SER A 211 4.27 -1.99 22.46
C SER A 211 3.33 -2.35 21.31
N VAL A 212 2.05 -2.52 21.58
CA VAL A 212 1.05 -2.80 20.54
C VAL A 212 0.91 -1.59 19.61
N ARG A 213 1.05 -1.84 18.31
CA ARG A 213 0.93 -0.83 17.25
C ARG A 213 -0.29 -1.04 16.36
N ILE A 214 -0.74 -2.28 16.24
CA ILE A 214 -1.98 -2.61 15.52
C ILE A 214 -2.95 -3.20 16.56
N PRO A 215 -4.08 -2.53 16.82
CA PRO A 215 -5.14 -3.08 17.65
C PRO A 215 -5.80 -4.29 16.98
N GLY A 216 -6.10 -5.33 17.76
CA GLY A 216 -6.61 -6.60 17.25
C GLY A 216 -7.92 -6.49 16.48
N TYR A 217 -8.81 -5.58 16.87
CA TYR A 217 -10.09 -5.38 16.18
C TYR A 217 -9.95 -4.89 14.72
N LEU A 218 -8.75 -4.43 14.31
CA LEU A 218 -8.50 -4.03 12.93
C LEU A 218 -8.04 -5.19 12.05
N VAL A 219 -7.76 -6.38 12.61
CA VAL A 219 -7.13 -7.50 11.90
C VAL A 219 -8.13 -8.63 11.72
N ASP A 220 -8.34 -9.07 10.50
CA ASP A 220 -9.27 -10.15 10.16
C ASP A 220 -8.54 -11.50 9.99
N ILE A 221 -7.34 -11.48 9.41
CA ILE A 221 -6.58 -12.69 9.09
C ILE A 221 -5.12 -12.49 9.49
N VAL A 222 -4.57 -13.48 10.22
CA VAL A 222 -3.14 -13.53 10.56
C VAL A 222 -2.49 -14.72 9.86
N VAL A 223 -1.39 -14.47 9.16
CA VAL A 223 -0.55 -15.49 8.54
C VAL A 223 0.78 -15.51 9.26
N VAL A 224 1.17 -16.70 9.77
CA VAL A 224 2.43 -16.88 10.49
C VAL A 224 3.49 -17.38 9.51
N ASP A 225 4.57 -16.65 9.40
CA ASP A 225 5.77 -17.03 8.65
C ASP A 225 6.98 -16.95 9.60
N PRO A 226 7.38 -18.10 10.21
CA PRO A 226 8.50 -18.13 11.13
C PRO A 226 9.84 -17.74 10.51
N ASP A 227 9.95 -17.92 9.20
CA ASP A 227 11.15 -17.60 8.42
C ASP A 227 11.10 -16.19 7.81
N GLN A 228 10.15 -15.37 8.25
CA GLN A 228 10.00 -13.98 7.82
C GLN A 228 11.33 -13.23 7.95
N SER A 229 11.92 -12.88 6.82
CA SER A 229 13.22 -12.21 6.81
C SER A 229 13.14 -10.79 7.36
N GLN A 230 14.12 -10.43 8.20
CA GLN A 230 14.27 -9.06 8.72
C GLN A 230 15.24 -8.30 7.80
N LEU A 231 14.69 -7.57 6.82
CA LEU A 231 15.48 -6.79 5.88
C LEU A 231 15.54 -5.33 6.34
N TYR A 232 16.72 -4.78 6.36
CA TYR A 232 16.99 -3.41 6.83
C TYR A 232 17.41 -2.45 5.70
N GLY A 233 16.94 -2.72 4.49
CA GLY A 233 17.03 -1.76 3.40
C GLY A 233 18.44 -1.48 2.90
N GLY A 234 19.19 -2.49 2.56
CA GLY A 234 20.53 -2.24 2.00
C GLY A 234 21.48 -3.42 1.97
N ALA A 235 20.98 -4.62 2.09
CA ALA A 235 21.76 -5.82 1.83
C ALA A 235 21.56 -6.31 0.40
#